data_10a4ad8d9a47a2f9fb6b3766eca5e693
#
_entry.id   10a4ad8d9a47a2f9fb6b3766eca5e693
#
_cell.length_a   1.000
_cell.length_b   1.000
_cell.length_c   1.000
_cell.angle_alpha   90.00
_cell.angle_beta   90.00
_cell.angle_gamma   90.00
#
_symmetry.space_group_name_H-M   'P 1'
#
loop_
_entity.id
_entity.type
_entity.pdbx_description
1 polymer ?
#
loop_
_entity_poly.entity_id
_entity_poly.type
_entity_poly.pdbx_seq_one_letter_code
_entity_poly.pdbx_strand_id
1 'polypeptide(L)'
;GTARWLSGSMIEFIPETGALKPGQSYTGKLRLDKIQKVGDRKFKKFSFNFLVAIKEAVLSLNEITITAASPDRASIEGTISLTEALPLEKVRKMLEYDYPEKGAEANVTAGTDPLNYHFEIIGLPRDTKDRTLKISLKAGDTGFVTDSRLEIRIPAMNDFKVLSTERVEADDPYIDIYFTEALADVSDNSGLFTLEGVGRS
;
A
#
# COMPACT_ATOMS: atom_id res chain seq x y z
N GLY A 1 22.57 13.60 -21.10
CA GLY A 1 21.20 14.04 -21.39
C GLY A 1 21.12 14.97 -22.58
N THR A 2 19.94 15.18 -23.08
CA THR A 2 19.64 16.02 -24.26
C THR A 2 18.77 17.19 -23.86
N ALA A 3 19.02 18.36 -24.49
CA ALA A 3 18.17 19.54 -24.34
C ALA A 3 17.47 19.85 -25.67
N ARG A 4 16.19 20.22 -25.61
CA ARG A 4 15.42 20.63 -26.80
C ARG A 4 14.58 21.86 -26.50
N TRP A 5 14.38 22.69 -27.51
CA TRP A 5 13.46 23.81 -27.44
C TRP A 5 12.02 23.31 -27.68
N LEU A 6 11.12 23.65 -26.77
CA LEU A 6 9.68 23.36 -26.90
C LEU A 6 8.93 24.59 -27.47
N SER A 7 9.43 25.82 -27.19
CA SER A 7 8.89 27.07 -27.70
C SER A 7 9.97 28.16 -27.70
N GLY A 8 9.62 29.39 -28.11
CA GLY A 8 10.54 30.55 -28.04
C GLY A 8 10.98 30.94 -26.63
N SER A 9 10.33 30.40 -25.57
CA SER A 9 10.63 30.72 -24.16
C SER A 9 10.78 29.50 -23.27
N MET A 10 10.71 28.28 -23.83
CA MET A 10 10.77 27.03 -23.06
C MET A 10 11.84 26.09 -23.62
N ILE A 11 12.72 25.66 -22.74
CA ILE A 11 13.72 24.61 -23.00
C ILE A 11 13.45 23.44 -22.06
N GLU A 12 13.46 22.24 -22.60
CA GLU A 12 13.38 21.00 -21.85
C GLU A 12 14.74 20.32 -21.82
N PHE A 13 15.12 19.78 -20.66
CA PHE A 13 16.30 18.94 -20.52
C PHE A 13 15.88 17.54 -20.08
N ILE A 14 16.23 16.55 -20.88
CA ILE A 14 15.97 15.13 -20.60
C ILE A 14 17.30 14.50 -20.18
N PRO A 15 17.45 14.12 -18.88
CA PRO A 15 18.63 13.40 -18.42
C PRO A 15 18.77 12.04 -19.10
N GLU A 16 19.95 11.46 -19.07
CA GLU A 16 20.13 10.07 -19.47
C GLU A 16 19.37 9.14 -18.55
N THR A 17 18.89 8.03 -19.08
CA THR A 17 18.17 7.02 -18.29
C THR A 17 19.03 6.57 -17.12
N GLY A 18 18.49 6.63 -15.90
CA GLY A 18 19.20 6.26 -14.68
C GLY A 18 20.18 7.29 -14.12
N ALA A 19 20.35 8.46 -14.76
CA ALA A 19 21.20 9.54 -14.26
C ALA A 19 20.65 10.22 -13.00
N LEU A 20 19.32 10.24 -12.86
CA LEU A 20 18.63 10.75 -11.67
C LEU A 20 18.20 9.58 -10.78
N LYS A 21 18.69 9.57 -9.55
CA LYS A 21 18.34 8.53 -8.56
C LYS A 21 17.26 9.07 -7.63
N PRO A 22 16.19 8.29 -7.35
CA PRO A 22 15.17 8.65 -6.38
C PRO A 22 15.77 9.02 -5.02
N GLY A 23 15.21 10.00 -4.34
CA GLY A 23 15.65 10.48 -3.03
C GLY A 23 16.93 11.32 -3.04
N GLN A 24 17.53 11.55 -4.20
CA GLN A 24 18.72 12.39 -4.29
C GLN A 24 18.41 13.84 -4.71
N SER A 25 19.13 14.78 -4.08
CA SER A 25 19.11 16.19 -4.46
C SER A 25 20.15 16.47 -5.54
N TYR A 26 19.75 17.25 -6.54
CA TYR A 26 20.60 17.65 -7.66
C TYR A 26 20.61 19.16 -7.80
N THR A 27 21.75 19.67 -8.28
CA THR A 27 21.88 21.07 -8.69
C THR A 27 21.95 21.17 -10.20
N GLY A 28 20.93 21.73 -10.80
CA GLY A 28 20.93 22.11 -12.22
C GLY A 28 21.70 23.42 -12.44
N LYS A 29 22.50 23.49 -13.49
CA LYS A 29 23.23 24.70 -13.90
C LYS A 29 22.97 24.98 -15.37
N LEU A 30 22.33 26.10 -15.66
CA LEU A 30 22.04 26.56 -17.00
C LEU A 30 22.97 27.72 -17.38
N ARG A 31 23.61 27.61 -18.54
CA ARG A 31 24.46 28.65 -19.09
C ARG A 31 23.68 29.57 -20.02
N LEU A 32 23.18 30.67 -19.45
CA LEU A 32 22.38 31.65 -20.18
C LEU A 32 23.16 32.37 -21.27
N ASP A 33 24.48 32.54 -21.09
CA ASP A 33 25.39 33.14 -22.08
C ASP A 33 25.45 32.36 -23.39
N LYS A 34 25.06 31.09 -23.40
CA LYS A 34 25.00 30.27 -24.61
C LYS A 34 23.62 30.30 -25.30
N ILE A 35 22.59 30.75 -24.60
CA ILE A 35 21.20 30.75 -25.09
C ILE A 35 20.85 32.11 -25.69
N GLN A 36 21.33 33.19 -25.07
CA GLN A 36 21.06 34.57 -25.51
C GLN A 36 22.30 35.43 -25.28
N LYS A 37 22.50 36.45 -26.15
CA LYS A 37 23.49 37.48 -25.93
C LYS A 37 23.07 38.37 -24.76
N VAL A 38 23.44 37.97 -23.54
CA VAL A 38 23.15 38.74 -22.35
C VAL A 38 24.21 39.82 -22.18
N GLY A 39 23.82 41.07 -22.31
CA GLY A 39 24.73 42.23 -22.21
C GLY A 39 25.31 42.43 -20.82
N ASP A 40 24.64 41.97 -19.77
CA ASP A 40 25.08 42.12 -18.38
C ASP A 40 25.73 40.82 -17.85
N ARG A 41 26.96 40.93 -17.34
CA ARG A 41 27.73 39.77 -16.82
C ARG A 41 27.11 39.09 -15.60
N LYS A 42 26.18 39.73 -14.88
CA LYS A 42 25.55 39.20 -13.68
C LYS A 42 24.64 37.98 -13.92
N PHE A 43 24.13 37.81 -15.13
CA PHE A 43 23.15 36.78 -15.46
C PHE A 43 23.67 35.67 -16.39
N LYS A 44 24.96 35.38 -16.37
CA LYS A 44 25.53 34.36 -17.27
C LYS A 44 25.17 32.93 -16.92
N LYS A 45 24.85 32.67 -15.65
CA LYS A 45 24.55 31.33 -15.14
C LYS A 45 23.31 31.39 -14.26
N PHE A 46 22.45 30.40 -14.42
CA PHE A 46 21.33 30.14 -13.53
C PHE A 46 21.53 28.78 -12.87
N SER A 47 21.35 28.71 -11.55
CA SER A 47 21.43 27.47 -10.80
C SER A 47 20.15 27.26 -10.02
N PHE A 48 19.67 26.02 -9.98
CA PHE A 48 18.49 25.61 -9.23
C PHE A 48 18.73 24.23 -8.61
N ASN A 49 18.08 23.97 -7.49
CA ASN A 49 18.11 22.69 -6.82
C ASN A 49 16.76 21.99 -6.97
N PHE A 50 16.79 20.67 -7.10
CA PHE A 50 15.59 19.86 -7.10
C PHE A 50 15.87 18.50 -6.44
N LEU A 51 14.86 17.92 -5.85
CA LEU A 51 14.86 16.59 -5.28
C LEU A 51 14.13 15.64 -6.22
N VAL A 52 14.72 14.48 -6.50
CA VAL A 52 14.01 13.42 -7.22
C VAL A 52 13.14 12.69 -6.21
N ALA A 53 11.83 12.70 -6.44
CA ALA A 53 10.88 12.03 -5.56
C ALA A 53 11.19 10.52 -5.44
N ILE A 54 11.01 9.98 -4.26
CA ILE A 54 11.05 8.53 -4.02
C ILE A 54 9.70 7.97 -4.46
N LYS A 55 9.72 6.87 -5.19
CA LYS A 55 8.52 6.09 -5.48
C LYS A 55 8.37 5.06 -4.39
N GLU A 56 7.30 5.15 -3.63
CA GLU A 56 7.05 4.27 -2.49
C GLU A 56 5.81 3.42 -2.74
N ALA A 57 5.86 2.18 -2.27
CA ALA A 57 4.74 1.26 -2.25
C ALA A 57 4.55 0.74 -0.81
N VAL A 58 3.33 0.83 -0.31
CA VAL A 58 2.98 0.48 1.07
C VAL A 58 1.86 -0.55 1.06
N LEU A 59 1.98 -1.57 1.94
CA LEU A 59 0.96 -2.55 2.24
C LEU A 59 0.19 -2.13 3.50
N SER A 60 -1.12 -2.29 3.48
CA SER A 60 -1.97 -2.24 4.67
C SER A 60 -2.92 -3.43 4.70
N LEU A 61 -3.14 -3.96 5.89
CA LEU A 61 -4.16 -4.97 6.15
C LEU A 61 -5.49 -4.27 6.37
N ASN A 62 -6.54 -4.71 5.69
CA ASN A 62 -7.89 -4.23 5.91
C ASN A 62 -8.65 -5.19 6.81
N GLU A 63 -8.70 -6.49 6.44
CA GLU A 63 -9.54 -7.46 7.13
C GLU A 63 -8.95 -8.88 7.09
N ILE A 64 -9.32 -9.68 8.10
CA ILE A 64 -9.15 -11.13 8.13
C ILE A 64 -10.53 -11.74 8.30
N THR A 65 -10.96 -12.56 7.35
CA THR A 65 -12.29 -13.17 7.33
C THR A 65 -12.22 -14.67 7.53
N ILE A 66 -13.08 -15.19 8.42
CA ILE A 66 -13.29 -16.62 8.65
C ILE A 66 -14.81 -16.84 8.58
N THR A 67 -15.25 -17.68 7.65
CA THR A 67 -16.67 -17.89 7.42
C THR A 67 -17.17 -19.21 8.03
N ALA A 68 -18.45 -19.26 8.41
CA ALA A 68 -19.10 -20.48 8.88
C ALA A 68 -19.12 -21.60 7.82
N ALA A 69 -19.13 -21.23 6.54
CA ALA A 69 -19.11 -22.19 5.43
C ALA A 69 -17.73 -22.87 5.24
N SER A 70 -16.66 -22.23 5.70
CA SER A 70 -15.28 -22.74 5.57
C SER A 70 -14.48 -22.37 6.82
N PRO A 71 -14.76 -22.94 7.98
CA PRO A 71 -14.10 -22.57 9.23
C PRO A 71 -12.63 -23.02 9.30
N ASP A 72 -12.25 -23.96 8.44
CA ASP A 72 -10.89 -24.45 8.24
C ASP A 72 -10.04 -23.57 7.34
N ARG A 73 -10.59 -22.45 6.88
CA ARG A 73 -9.91 -21.50 5.99
C ARG A 73 -10.11 -20.06 6.43
N ALA A 74 -9.08 -19.26 6.19
CA ALA A 74 -9.13 -17.82 6.34
C ALA A 74 -8.91 -17.13 4.99
N SER A 75 -9.42 -15.92 4.88
CA SER A 75 -9.12 -14.99 3.79
C SER A 75 -8.62 -13.68 4.36
N ILE A 76 -7.79 -12.98 3.61
CA ILE A 76 -7.20 -11.70 3.99
C ILE A 76 -7.44 -10.71 2.89
N GLU A 77 -7.86 -9.53 3.26
CA GLU A 77 -7.98 -8.39 2.37
C GLU A 77 -7.04 -7.27 2.81
N GLY A 78 -6.52 -6.54 1.84
CA GLY A 78 -5.66 -5.41 2.10
C GLY A 78 -5.51 -4.48 0.92
N THR A 79 -4.72 -3.43 1.13
CA THR A 79 -4.50 -2.38 0.13
C THR A 79 -3.01 -2.22 -0.14
N ILE A 80 -2.68 -2.05 -1.42
CA ILE A 80 -1.37 -1.61 -1.89
C ILE A 80 -1.53 -0.16 -2.32
N SER A 81 -0.87 0.77 -1.62
CA SER A 81 -0.87 2.20 -1.97
C SER A 81 0.45 2.58 -2.62
N LEU A 82 0.38 3.23 -3.76
CA LEU A 82 1.53 3.67 -4.55
C LEU A 82 1.60 5.20 -4.61
N THR A 83 2.80 5.75 -4.66
CA THR A 83 3.00 7.20 -4.89
C THR A 83 2.90 7.60 -6.37
N GLU A 84 2.89 6.64 -7.29
CA GLU A 84 2.71 6.82 -8.74
C GLU A 84 1.96 5.61 -9.30
N ALA A 85 0.99 5.84 -10.16
CA ALA A 85 0.18 4.78 -10.75
C ALA A 85 1.02 3.81 -11.61
N LEU A 86 0.73 2.52 -11.48
CA LEU A 86 1.31 1.45 -12.29
C LEU A 86 0.21 0.66 -13.00
N PRO A 87 0.51 0.04 -14.15
CA PRO A 87 -0.37 -0.98 -14.73
C PRO A 87 -0.60 -2.13 -13.74
N LEU A 88 -1.85 -2.59 -13.63
CA LEU A 88 -2.27 -3.65 -12.71
C LEU A 88 -1.37 -4.91 -12.79
N GLU A 89 -0.97 -5.29 -14.00
CA GLU A 89 -0.09 -6.45 -14.21
C GLU A 89 1.31 -6.30 -13.58
N LYS A 90 1.79 -5.09 -13.43
CA LYS A 90 3.04 -4.83 -12.71
C LYS A 90 2.83 -4.91 -11.21
N VAL A 91 1.72 -4.38 -10.70
CA VAL A 91 1.39 -4.44 -9.27
C VAL A 91 1.16 -5.89 -8.83
N ARG A 92 0.48 -6.70 -9.63
CA ARG A 92 0.32 -8.14 -9.38
C ARG A 92 1.65 -8.87 -9.18
N LYS A 93 2.67 -8.52 -9.97
CA LYS A 93 4.01 -9.10 -9.86
C LYS A 93 4.81 -8.61 -8.66
N MET A 94 4.42 -7.48 -8.07
CA MET A 94 5.07 -6.96 -6.87
C MET A 94 4.63 -7.73 -5.62
N LEU A 95 3.40 -8.23 -5.57
CA LEU A 95 2.86 -8.91 -4.38
C LEU A 95 3.45 -10.31 -4.25
N GLU A 96 4.06 -10.56 -3.11
CA GLU A 96 4.50 -11.89 -2.71
C GLU A 96 3.98 -12.26 -1.34
N TYR A 97 3.67 -13.52 -1.14
CA TYR A 97 3.31 -14.03 0.16
C TYR A 97 4.01 -15.37 0.43
N ASP A 98 4.26 -15.62 1.71
CA ASP A 98 4.80 -16.88 2.21
C ASP A 98 3.87 -17.41 3.31
N TYR A 99 3.36 -18.60 3.09
CA TYR A 99 2.51 -19.30 4.02
C TYR A 99 2.89 -20.78 4.06
N PRO A 100 2.97 -21.42 5.25
CA PRO A 100 3.49 -22.78 5.37
C PRO A 100 2.69 -23.85 4.61
N GLU A 101 1.38 -23.62 4.49
CA GLU A 101 0.45 -24.56 3.87
C GLU A 101 0.16 -24.16 2.42
N LYS A 102 -0.10 -25.15 1.55
CA LYS A 102 -0.49 -24.91 0.16
C LYS A 102 -2.02 -24.75 0.03
N GLY A 103 -2.44 -24.06 -1.01
CA GLY A 103 -3.86 -23.94 -1.37
C GLY A 103 -4.43 -22.54 -1.23
N ALA A 104 -3.63 -21.56 -0.77
CA ALA A 104 -4.01 -20.15 -0.83
C ALA A 104 -3.76 -19.58 -2.22
N GLU A 105 -4.62 -18.67 -2.65
CA GLU A 105 -4.53 -17.94 -3.90
C GLU A 105 -4.57 -16.43 -3.65
N ALA A 106 -3.67 -15.70 -4.29
CA ALA A 106 -3.62 -14.25 -4.22
C ALA A 106 -4.20 -13.62 -5.47
N ASN A 107 -5.02 -12.60 -5.29
CA ASN A 107 -5.57 -11.77 -6.35
C ASN A 107 -5.29 -10.29 -6.07
N VAL A 108 -5.09 -9.49 -7.12
CA VAL A 108 -4.96 -8.03 -7.01
C VAL A 108 -5.88 -7.38 -8.04
N THR A 109 -6.64 -6.41 -7.60
CA THR A 109 -7.57 -5.63 -8.42
C THR A 109 -7.26 -4.13 -8.28
N ALA A 110 -7.62 -3.35 -9.31
CA ALA A 110 -7.48 -1.90 -9.24
C ALA A 110 -8.57 -1.31 -8.33
N GLY A 111 -8.18 -0.36 -7.50
CA GLY A 111 -9.13 0.46 -6.73
C GLY A 111 -9.79 1.55 -7.58
N THR A 112 -10.65 2.33 -6.95
CA THR A 112 -11.27 3.52 -7.58
C THR A 112 -10.26 4.66 -7.76
N ASP A 113 -9.30 4.78 -6.87
CA ASP A 113 -8.15 5.65 -6.98
C ASP A 113 -7.03 4.91 -7.72
N PRO A 114 -6.45 5.48 -8.79
CA PRO A 114 -5.39 4.85 -9.58
C PRO A 114 -4.08 4.60 -8.81
N LEU A 115 -3.94 5.16 -7.62
CA LEU A 115 -2.80 4.92 -6.72
C LEU A 115 -3.04 3.77 -5.75
N ASN A 116 -4.27 3.26 -5.63
CA ASN A 116 -4.65 2.21 -4.70
C ASN A 116 -5.10 0.94 -5.43
N TYR A 117 -4.63 -0.18 -4.92
CA TYR A 117 -4.97 -1.51 -5.41
C TYR A 117 -5.40 -2.37 -4.22
N HIS A 118 -6.46 -3.15 -4.41
CA HIS A 118 -6.90 -4.11 -3.41
C HIS A 118 -6.24 -5.46 -3.67
N PHE A 119 -5.73 -6.08 -2.64
CA PHE A 119 -5.30 -7.46 -2.71
C PHE A 119 -6.14 -8.34 -1.79
N GLU A 120 -6.32 -9.58 -2.21
CA GLU A 120 -7.02 -10.61 -1.48
C GLU A 120 -6.17 -11.88 -1.51
N ILE A 121 -6.02 -12.55 -0.37
CA ILE A 121 -5.41 -13.88 -0.28
C ILE A 121 -6.46 -14.80 0.32
N ILE A 122 -7.00 -15.71 -0.50
CA ILE A 122 -8.10 -16.59 -0.14
C ILE A 122 -7.63 -18.02 0.09
N GLY A 123 -8.40 -18.74 0.87
CA GLY A 123 -8.19 -20.17 1.07
C GLY A 123 -6.98 -20.53 1.90
N LEU A 124 -6.52 -19.65 2.79
CA LEU A 124 -5.43 -19.92 3.74
C LEU A 124 -5.86 -21.03 4.71
N PRO A 125 -5.25 -22.23 4.65
CA PRO A 125 -5.62 -23.32 5.54
C PRO A 125 -5.33 -22.96 7.00
N ARG A 126 -6.28 -23.24 7.88
CA ARG A 126 -6.14 -23.14 9.33
C ARG A 126 -5.83 -24.50 9.91
N ASP A 127 -5.10 -24.55 11.01
CA ASP A 127 -4.70 -25.75 11.71
C ASP A 127 -5.04 -25.64 13.22
N THR A 128 -4.70 -26.64 13.99
CA THR A 128 -4.82 -26.62 15.46
C THR A 128 -3.83 -25.68 16.14
N LYS A 129 -2.92 -25.07 15.40
CA LYS A 129 -1.95 -24.06 15.85
C LYS A 129 -2.01 -22.84 14.99
N ASP A 130 -1.74 -21.69 15.60
CA ASP A 130 -1.57 -20.45 14.85
C ASP A 130 -0.49 -20.59 13.77
N ARG A 131 -0.74 -19.94 12.65
CA ARG A 131 0.19 -19.81 11.55
C ARG A 131 0.50 -18.36 11.29
N THR A 132 1.62 -18.08 10.68
CA THR A 132 2.00 -16.73 10.27
C THR A 132 2.03 -16.64 8.76
N LEU A 133 1.24 -15.74 8.21
CA LEU A 133 1.32 -15.32 6.83
C LEU A 133 2.25 -14.11 6.76
N LYS A 134 3.23 -14.17 5.85
CA LYS A 134 4.10 -13.04 5.54
C LYS A 134 3.74 -12.53 4.16
N ILE A 135 3.50 -11.23 4.05
CA ILE A 135 3.23 -10.55 2.79
C ILE A 135 4.31 -9.48 2.59
N SER A 136 4.80 -9.36 1.38
CA SER A 136 5.80 -8.36 1.02
C SER A 136 5.60 -7.87 -0.40
N LEU A 137 6.17 -6.70 -0.70
CA LEU A 137 6.23 -6.20 -2.06
C LEU A 137 7.66 -6.31 -2.58
N LYS A 138 7.81 -6.77 -3.83
CA LYS A 138 9.06 -6.71 -4.58
C LYS A 138 9.03 -5.57 -5.59
N ALA A 139 10.00 -4.70 -5.51
CA ALA A 139 10.13 -3.57 -6.44
C ALA A 139 10.34 -4.03 -7.90
N GLY A 140 11.11 -5.08 -8.11
CA GLY A 140 11.46 -5.54 -9.46
C GLY A 140 12.11 -4.42 -10.28
N ASP A 141 11.60 -4.24 -11.50
CA ASP A 141 12.01 -3.20 -12.45
C ASP A 141 11.16 -1.91 -12.36
N THR A 142 10.29 -1.78 -11.36
CA THR A 142 9.35 -0.66 -11.24
C THR A 142 10.00 0.62 -10.73
N GLY A 143 11.15 0.52 -10.06
CA GLY A 143 11.85 1.64 -9.44
C GLY A 143 11.24 2.14 -8.13
N PHE A 144 10.28 1.40 -7.57
CA PHE A 144 9.70 1.68 -6.26
C PHE A 144 10.64 1.22 -5.13
N VAL A 145 10.60 1.91 -4.01
CA VAL A 145 11.16 1.44 -2.74
C VAL A 145 10.04 0.71 -1.99
N THR A 146 10.31 -0.51 -1.58
CA THR A 146 9.33 -1.39 -0.95
C THR A 146 9.94 -2.05 0.28
N ASP A 147 9.88 -1.35 1.40
CA ASP A 147 10.23 -1.94 2.71
C ASP A 147 9.00 -2.45 3.46
N SER A 148 7.82 -2.33 2.83
CA SER A 148 6.55 -2.69 3.45
C SER A 148 6.39 -4.20 3.53
N ARG A 149 6.19 -4.69 4.74
CA ARG A 149 5.95 -6.09 5.05
C ARG A 149 4.84 -6.20 6.08
N LEU A 150 4.00 -7.23 5.91
CA LEU A 150 2.99 -7.59 6.89
C LEU A 150 3.29 -8.98 7.40
N GLU A 151 3.26 -9.16 8.72
CA GLU A 151 3.25 -10.47 9.37
C GLU A 151 1.91 -10.61 10.08
N ILE A 152 1.09 -11.51 9.58
CA ILE A 152 -0.31 -11.66 9.98
C ILE A 152 -0.46 -13.04 10.63
N ARG A 153 -0.96 -13.04 11.85
CA ARG A 153 -1.26 -14.28 12.59
C ARG A 153 -2.61 -14.80 12.12
N ILE A 154 -2.62 -15.98 11.52
CA ILE A 154 -3.83 -16.74 11.21
C ILE A 154 -4.15 -17.60 12.42
N PRO A 155 -5.30 -17.38 13.07
CA PRO A 155 -5.65 -18.05 14.31
C PRO A 155 -5.88 -19.55 14.11
N ALA A 156 -5.54 -20.34 15.13
CA ALA A 156 -5.85 -21.76 15.17
C ALA A 156 -7.37 -22.00 15.11
N MET A 157 -7.77 -23.16 14.59
CA MET A 157 -9.16 -23.63 14.71
C MET A 157 -9.48 -23.95 16.17
N ASN A 158 -10.75 -23.81 16.56
CA ASN A 158 -11.28 -24.09 17.91
C ASN A 158 -10.66 -23.21 19.01
N ASP A 159 -10.15 -22.06 18.68
CA ASP A 159 -9.64 -21.06 19.62
C ASP A 159 -10.49 -19.77 19.51
N PHE A 160 -11.69 -19.81 20.12
CA PHE A 160 -12.65 -18.71 20.06
C PHE A 160 -12.13 -17.48 20.80
N LYS A 161 -11.89 -16.42 20.06
CA LYS A 161 -11.38 -15.12 20.55
C LYS A 161 -11.91 -13.96 19.71
N VAL A 162 -11.88 -12.77 20.27
CA VAL A 162 -11.98 -11.54 19.48
C VAL A 162 -10.69 -11.39 18.65
N LEU A 163 -10.84 -11.30 17.35
CA LEU A 163 -9.77 -11.12 16.39
C LEU A 163 -9.38 -9.64 16.28
N SER A 164 -10.40 -8.80 16.08
CA SER A 164 -10.25 -7.35 15.98
C SER A 164 -11.56 -6.64 16.32
N THR A 165 -11.47 -5.34 16.54
CA THR A 165 -12.63 -4.45 16.66
C THR A 165 -12.40 -3.24 15.77
N GLU A 166 -13.42 -2.81 15.06
CA GLU A 166 -13.39 -1.64 14.20
C GLU A 166 -14.54 -0.70 14.55
N ARG A 167 -14.23 0.59 14.70
CA ARG A 167 -15.25 1.62 14.83
C ARG A 167 -15.58 2.16 13.45
N VAL A 168 -16.82 2.02 13.04
CA VAL A 168 -17.31 2.59 11.78
C VAL A 168 -17.94 3.94 12.05
N GLU A 169 -17.41 4.98 11.41
CA GLU A 169 -17.95 6.33 11.45
C GLU A 169 -18.98 6.49 10.33
N ALA A 170 -20.25 6.48 10.73
CA ALA A 170 -21.42 6.71 9.88
C ALA A 170 -22.34 7.70 10.56
N ASP A 171 -23.49 8.03 9.96
CA ASP A 171 -24.53 8.86 10.59
C ASP A 171 -24.97 8.27 11.95
N ASP A 172 -25.08 6.94 12.01
CA ASP A 172 -25.22 6.18 13.24
C ASP A 172 -23.95 5.33 13.43
N PRO A 173 -22.96 5.78 14.21
CA PRO A 173 -21.71 5.07 14.40
C PRO A 173 -21.91 3.74 15.13
N TYR A 174 -21.19 2.71 14.68
CA TYR A 174 -21.24 1.37 15.26
C TYR A 174 -19.85 0.77 15.42
N ILE A 175 -19.78 -0.38 16.08
CA ILE A 175 -18.54 -1.14 16.29
C ILE A 175 -18.73 -2.53 15.71
N ASP A 176 -17.87 -2.89 14.75
CA ASP A 176 -17.72 -4.25 14.29
C ASP A 176 -16.75 -5.02 15.18
N ILE A 177 -17.12 -6.24 15.53
CA ILE A 177 -16.31 -7.14 16.34
C ILE A 177 -16.11 -8.42 15.55
N TYR A 178 -14.89 -8.68 15.18
CA TYR A 178 -14.49 -9.86 14.42
C TYR A 178 -14.00 -10.96 15.37
N PHE A 179 -14.43 -12.19 15.11
CA PHE A 179 -14.07 -13.34 15.91
C PHE A 179 -13.23 -14.34 15.11
N THR A 180 -12.45 -15.16 15.82
CA THR A 180 -11.64 -16.22 15.22
C THR A 180 -12.44 -17.43 14.76
N GLU A 181 -13.70 -17.54 15.17
CA GLU A 181 -14.61 -18.60 14.80
C GLU A 181 -15.97 -18.03 14.41
N ALA A 182 -16.70 -18.77 13.60
CA ALA A 182 -18.04 -18.40 13.24
C ALA A 182 -18.97 -18.35 14.48
N LEU A 183 -19.76 -17.30 14.55
CA LEU A 183 -20.75 -17.16 15.61
C LEU A 183 -21.93 -18.10 15.37
N ALA A 184 -22.48 -18.64 16.44
CA ALA A 184 -23.77 -19.32 16.39
C ALA A 184 -24.88 -18.29 16.08
N ASP A 185 -25.88 -18.70 15.29
CA ASP A 185 -27.05 -17.90 15.07
C ASP A 185 -27.88 -17.91 16.36
N VAL A 186 -27.91 -16.77 17.05
CA VAL A 186 -28.69 -16.58 18.28
C VAL A 186 -29.82 -15.62 18.01
N SER A 187 -31.05 -16.05 18.32
CA SER A 187 -32.27 -15.26 18.13
C SER A 187 -32.43 -14.10 19.13
N ASP A 188 -31.74 -14.16 20.25
CA ASP A 188 -31.75 -13.11 21.30
C ASP A 188 -30.33 -12.62 21.61
N ASN A 189 -30.09 -11.39 21.25
CA ASN A 189 -28.79 -10.69 21.46
C ASN A 189 -28.83 -9.79 22.71
N SER A 190 -29.91 -9.80 23.48
CA SER A 190 -30.05 -8.96 24.67
C SER A 190 -29.00 -9.32 25.72
N GLY A 191 -28.31 -8.29 26.24
CA GLY A 191 -27.27 -8.46 27.25
C GLY A 191 -25.90 -8.97 26.78
N LEU A 192 -25.70 -9.16 25.47
CA LEU A 192 -24.38 -9.50 24.92
C LEU A 192 -23.37 -8.34 25.06
N PHE A 193 -23.86 -7.11 25.07
CA PHE A 193 -23.03 -5.92 25.15
C PHE A 193 -23.45 -5.02 26.29
N THR A 194 -22.46 -4.47 26.97
CA THR A 194 -22.65 -3.40 27.96
C THR A 194 -21.69 -2.27 27.61
N LEU A 195 -22.21 -1.04 27.49
CA LEU A 195 -21.39 0.16 27.30
C LEU A 195 -21.28 0.90 28.62
N GLU A 196 -20.07 1.05 29.13
CA GLU A 196 -19.77 1.88 30.28
C GLU A 196 -19.23 3.25 29.80
N GLY A 197 -19.94 4.32 30.15
CA GLY A 197 -19.51 5.68 29.85
C GLY A 197 -18.34 6.08 30.72
N VAL A 198 -17.16 6.34 30.12
CA VAL A 198 -16.06 7.04 30.80
C VAL A 198 -16.36 8.52 30.74
N GLY A 199 -16.81 9.12 31.87
CA GLY A 199 -17.02 10.56 31.97
C GLY A 199 -15.72 11.32 31.66
N ARG A 200 -15.80 12.39 30.84
CA ARG A 200 -14.70 13.33 30.71
C ARG A 200 -14.49 14.02 32.08
N SER A 201 -13.33 13.78 32.69
CA SER A 201 -12.81 14.61 33.78
C SER A 201 -12.29 15.94 33.25
#